data_8af955e36b12cec0bf39652f97001b3f
#
_entry.id   8af955e36b12cec0bf39652f97001b3f
#
_cell.length_a   1.000
_cell.length_b   1.000
_cell.length_c   1.000
_cell.angle_alpha   90.00
_cell.angle_beta   90.00
_cell.angle_gamma   90.00
#
_symmetry.space_group_name_H-M   'P 1'
#
loop_
_entity.id
_entity.type
_entity.pdbx_description
1 polymer ?
#
loop_
_entity_poly.entity_id
_entity_poly.type
_entity_poly.pdbx_seq_one_letter_code
_entity_poly.pdbx_strand_id
1 'polypeptide(L)'
;FFKMHDPAIRARFVASVKDFLKTWKFFDGVDIDWEFPGGGGVTENLGNPQQDKATYTALMHDLRTMLNELSAQTGRTYELTSAIGAGRDKIEDVDYTAAQQYLDHIFLMSYDFYGGWSNTVLGHQAALRAPAWRPDTDYTTENGVNALLSQGVQPGKIVVGAGMYGRGWTGVHGYTGNNPFTGTATGMVKGTWEPGVVDYRQIVNEYKGKPGWEYGYDTTAEAPYVFNKSTGDLISYED
;
A
#
# COMPACT_ATOMS: atom_id res chain seq x y z
N PHE A 1 -16.10 4.53 -3.61
CA PHE A 1 -15.50 5.32 -4.69
C PHE A 1 -16.04 4.96 -6.08
N PHE A 2 -16.31 3.69 -6.41
CA PHE A 2 -16.72 3.22 -7.76
C PHE A 2 -17.96 3.89 -8.38
N LYS A 3 -18.77 4.59 -7.59
CA LYS A 3 -19.90 5.39 -8.10
C LYS A 3 -19.57 6.86 -8.34
N MET A 4 -18.34 7.28 -8.06
CA MET A 4 -17.90 8.68 -8.18
C MET A 4 -17.75 9.16 -9.64
N HIS A 5 -17.85 8.27 -10.61
CA HIS A 5 -18.01 8.63 -12.03
C HIS A 5 -19.30 9.43 -12.28
N ASP A 6 -20.35 9.22 -11.48
CA ASP A 6 -21.54 10.06 -11.50
C ASP A 6 -21.24 11.40 -10.83
N PRO A 7 -21.32 12.53 -11.56
CA PRO A 7 -21.01 13.85 -11.02
C PRO A 7 -21.92 14.26 -9.84
N ALA A 8 -23.17 13.80 -9.82
CA ALA A 8 -24.09 14.13 -8.74
C ALA A 8 -23.72 13.40 -7.44
N ILE A 9 -23.30 12.13 -7.55
CA ILE A 9 -22.82 11.35 -6.39
C ILE A 9 -21.51 11.97 -5.88
N ARG A 10 -20.56 12.28 -6.77
CA ARG A 10 -19.28 12.91 -6.43
C ARG A 10 -19.48 14.27 -5.76
N ALA A 11 -20.37 15.12 -6.29
CA ALA A 11 -20.68 16.41 -5.67
C ALA A 11 -21.26 16.26 -4.25
N ARG A 12 -22.14 15.28 -4.01
CA ARG A 12 -22.66 15.01 -2.66
C ARG A 12 -21.56 14.53 -1.70
N PHE A 13 -20.63 13.71 -2.16
CA PHE A 13 -19.48 13.28 -1.35
C PHE A 13 -18.63 14.49 -0.98
N VAL A 14 -18.23 15.31 -1.96
CA VAL A 14 -17.42 16.53 -1.73
C VAL A 14 -18.12 17.48 -0.76
N ALA A 15 -19.42 17.67 -0.88
CA ALA A 15 -20.20 18.50 0.05
C ALA A 15 -20.18 17.92 1.48
N SER A 16 -20.30 16.60 1.63
CA SER A 16 -20.25 15.97 2.96
C SER A 16 -18.88 16.10 3.61
N VAL A 17 -17.79 16.04 2.84
CA VAL A 17 -16.42 16.30 3.33
C VAL A 17 -16.29 17.77 3.79
N LYS A 18 -16.82 18.73 3.02
CA LYS A 18 -16.84 20.14 3.43
C LYS A 18 -17.56 20.35 4.76
N ASP A 19 -18.73 19.74 4.93
CA ASP A 19 -19.50 19.85 6.18
C ASP A 19 -18.77 19.17 7.35
N PHE A 20 -18.09 18.05 7.12
CA PHE A 20 -17.26 17.39 8.12
C PHE A 20 -16.14 18.31 8.60
N LEU A 21 -15.37 18.91 7.69
CA LEU A 21 -14.26 19.82 8.03
C LEU A 21 -14.75 21.10 8.72
N LYS A 22 -15.94 21.60 8.39
CA LYS A 22 -16.56 22.76 9.08
C LYS A 22 -17.00 22.41 10.48
N THR A 23 -17.44 21.18 10.71
CA THR A 23 -17.90 20.69 12.01
C THR A 23 -16.72 20.36 12.92
N TRP A 24 -15.75 19.59 12.41
CA TRP A 24 -14.61 19.07 13.14
C TRP A 24 -13.36 19.88 12.81
N LYS A 25 -13.29 21.08 13.38
CA LYS A 25 -12.31 22.13 13.04
C LYS A 25 -10.85 21.79 13.39
N PHE A 26 -10.59 20.68 14.05
CA PHE A 26 -9.23 20.22 14.33
C PHE A 26 -8.60 19.42 13.18
N PHE A 27 -9.37 19.00 12.19
CA PHE A 27 -8.83 18.47 10.94
C PHE A 27 -8.38 19.61 10.02
N ASP A 28 -7.28 19.40 9.33
CA ASP A 28 -6.66 20.35 8.42
C ASP A 28 -6.52 19.83 6.98
N GLY A 29 -7.18 18.72 6.67
CA GLY A 29 -7.13 18.16 5.33
C GLY A 29 -7.95 16.89 5.17
N VAL A 30 -7.76 16.25 4.02
CA VAL A 30 -8.42 15.00 3.61
C VAL A 30 -7.38 14.10 2.97
N ASP A 31 -7.33 12.86 3.40
CA ASP A 31 -6.64 11.79 2.71
C ASP A 31 -7.62 10.84 2.02
N ILE A 32 -7.34 10.46 0.80
CA ILE A 32 -8.19 9.56 0.00
C ILE A 32 -7.48 8.23 -0.17
N ASP A 33 -8.06 7.20 0.45
CA ASP A 33 -7.64 5.81 0.33
C ASP A 33 -8.61 5.06 -0.58
N TRP A 34 -8.43 5.15 -1.88
CA TRP A 34 -9.20 4.35 -2.83
C TRP A 34 -8.40 3.11 -3.24
N GLU A 35 -8.81 1.96 -2.73
CA GLU A 35 -8.09 0.68 -2.92
C GLU A 35 -8.93 -0.32 -3.74
N PHE A 36 -8.80 -0.32 -5.06
CA PHE A 36 -7.95 0.55 -5.88
C PHE A 36 -8.74 1.03 -7.11
N PRO A 37 -8.41 2.19 -7.70
CA PRO A 37 -8.87 2.52 -9.04
C PRO A 37 -8.47 1.40 -10.01
N GLY A 38 -9.39 1.01 -10.90
CA GLY A 38 -9.17 -0.12 -11.79
C GLY A 38 -9.51 -1.49 -11.19
N GLY A 39 -9.53 -1.61 -9.87
CA GLY A 39 -9.88 -2.85 -9.15
C GLY A 39 -8.71 -3.55 -8.47
N GLY A 40 -8.91 -4.82 -8.14
CA GLY A 40 -7.90 -5.66 -7.45
C GLY A 40 -7.74 -5.34 -5.96
N GLY A 41 -8.73 -4.71 -5.33
CA GLY A 41 -8.84 -4.57 -3.88
C GLY A 41 -9.54 -5.76 -3.22
N VAL A 42 -9.94 -5.59 -1.96
CA VAL A 42 -10.57 -6.66 -1.15
C VAL A 42 -11.86 -7.21 -1.78
N THR A 43 -12.62 -6.37 -2.49
CA THR A 43 -13.82 -6.81 -3.20
C THR A 43 -13.49 -7.04 -4.66
N GLU A 44 -13.50 -8.31 -5.06
CA GLU A 44 -13.32 -8.70 -6.46
C GLU A 44 -14.43 -8.12 -7.34
N ASN A 45 -14.10 -7.86 -8.60
CA ASN A 45 -15.02 -7.33 -9.63
C ASN A 45 -15.56 -5.91 -9.38
N LEU A 46 -15.03 -5.17 -8.43
CA LEU A 46 -15.22 -3.73 -8.34
C LEU A 46 -14.03 -3.02 -8.98
N GLY A 47 -14.34 -2.11 -9.86
CA GLY A 47 -13.35 -1.31 -10.58
C GLY A 47 -13.53 -1.39 -12.08
N ASN A 48 -13.21 -0.30 -12.75
CA ASN A 48 -13.20 -0.17 -14.19
C ASN A 48 -12.01 0.72 -14.59
N PRO A 49 -10.88 0.13 -15.07
CA PRO A 49 -9.66 0.88 -15.34
C PRO A 49 -9.87 2.10 -16.23
N GLN A 50 -10.73 1.99 -17.25
CA GLN A 50 -10.99 3.10 -18.17
C GLN A 50 -11.79 4.24 -17.53
N GLN A 51 -12.76 3.89 -16.66
CA GLN A 51 -13.62 4.86 -16.00
C GLN A 51 -12.98 5.44 -14.75
N ASP A 52 -12.33 4.61 -13.97
CA ASP A 52 -11.78 4.99 -12.66
C ASP A 52 -10.60 5.95 -12.81
N LYS A 53 -9.80 5.82 -13.87
CA LYS A 53 -8.71 6.75 -14.20
C LYS A 53 -9.19 8.21 -14.31
N ALA A 54 -10.24 8.43 -15.08
CA ALA A 54 -10.84 9.76 -15.22
C ALA A 54 -11.57 10.20 -13.95
N THR A 55 -12.24 9.26 -13.28
CA THR A 55 -13.00 9.50 -12.05
C THR A 55 -12.07 9.94 -10.91
N TYR A 56 -10.91 9.30 -10.76
CA TYR A 56 -9.93 9.66 -9.74
C TYR A 56 -9.45 11.09 -9.91
N THR A 57 -9.04 11.47 -11.12
CA THR A 57 -8.60 12.84 -11.43
C THR A 57 -9.71 13.86 -11.15
N ALA A 58 -10.94 13.56 -11.58
CA ALA A 58 -12.08 14.44 -11.33
C ALA A 58 -12.40 14.59 -9.83
N LEU A 59 -12.30 13.52 -9.04
CA LEU A 59 -12.49 13.56 -7.59
C LEU A 59 -11.43 14.45 -6.92
N MET A 60 -10.15 14.30 -7.27
CA MET A 60 -9.07 15.13 -6.71
C MET A 60 -9.28 16.61 -7.08
N HIS A 61 -9.65 16.90 -8.33
CA HIS A 61 -9.99 18.26 -8.76
C HIS A 61 -11.13 18.87 -7.91
N ASP A 62 -12.24 18.14 -7.76
CA ASP A 62 -13.41 18.64 -7.07
C ASP A 62 -13.15 18.85 -5.57
N LEU A 63 -12.40 17.94 -4.93
CA LEU A 63 -11.96 18.08 -3.53
C LEU A 63 -11.02 19.28 -3.37
N ARG A 64 -10.02 19.45 -4.23
CA ARG A 64 -9.11 20.60 -4.19
C ARG A 64 -9.86 21.91 -4.34
N THR A 65 -10.79 21.97 -5.29
CA THR A 65 -11.63 23.16 -5.48
C THR A 65 -12.40 23.52 -4.21
N MET A 66 -13.06 22.54 -3.61
CA MET A 66 -13.79 22.69 -2.36
C MET A 66 -12.89 23.15 -1.20
N LEU A 67 -11.69 22.55 -1.07
CA LEU A 67 -10.73 22.89 -0.02
C LEU A 67 -10.18 24.32 -0.19
N ASN A 68 -9.95 24.78 -1.42
CA ASN A 68 -9.53 26.15 -1.70
C ASN A 68 -10.63 27.17 -1.33
N GLU A 69 -11.89 26.87 -1.65
CA GLU A 69 -13.04 27.67 -1.21
C GLU A 69 -13.14 27.73 0.32
N LEU A 70 -12.97 26.60 0.99
CA LEU A 70 -13.01 26.52 2.44
C LEU A 70 -11.85 27.30 3.08
N SER A 71 -10.66 27.23 2.48
CA SER A 71 -9.48 28.03 2.90
C SER A 71 -9.78 29.53 2.83
N ALA A 72 -10.38 30.00 1.73
CA ALA A 72 -10.77 31.38 1.57
C ALA A 72 -11.81 31.84 2.62
N GLN A 73 -12.73 30.94 3.02
CA GLN A 73 -13.75 31.22 4.02
C GLN A 73 -13.24 31.26 5.46
N THR A 74 -12.23 30.44 5.77
CA THR A 74 -11.77 30.22 7.15
C THR A 74 -10.43 30.85 7.49
N GLY A 75 -9.67 31.27 6.47
CA GLY A 75 -8.28 31.73 6.63
C GLY A 75 -7.29 30.60 6.97
N ARG A 76 -7.69 29.33 6.85
CA ARG A 76 -6.85 28.14 7.12
C ARG A 76 -6.38 27.50 5.82
N THR A 77 -5.24 26.82 5.87
CA THR A 77 -4.80 25.93 4.79
C THR A 77 -5.35 24.53 5.03
N TYR A 78 -5.80 23.89 3.95
CA TYR A 78 -6.25 22.49 3.98
C TYR A 78 -5.46 21.67 2.95
N GLU A 79 -4.97 20.53 3.39
CA GLU A 79 -4.23 19.59 2.56
C GLU A 79 -5.15 18.56 1.92
N LEU A 80 -4.77 18.12 0.73
CA LEU A 80 -5.37 16.98 0.04
C LEU A 80 -4.27 15.98 -0.27
N THR A 81 -4.39 14.79 0.29
CA THR A 81 -3.45 13.68 0.09
C THR A 81 -4.18 12.44 -0.42
N SER A 82 -3.44 11.47 -0.90
CA SER A 82 -4.01 10.17 -1.23
C SER A 82 -3.01 9.07 -0.93
N ALA A 83 -3.47 8.02 -0.25
CA ALA A 83 -2.75 6.79 -0.09
C ALA A 83 -3.03 5.87 -1.28
N ILE A 84 -1.97 5.34 -1.89
CA ILE A 84 -2.04 4.62 -3.14
C ILE A 84 -1.25 3.31 -3.09
N GLY A 85 -1.70 2.31 -3.86
CA GLY A 85 -0.96 1.07 -4.02
C GLY A 85 0.38 1.29 -4.72
N ALA A 86 1.42 0.60 -4.26
CA ALA A 86 2.77 0.74 -4.80
C ALA A 86 3.08 -0.25 -5.95
N GLY A 87 2.19 -1.19 -6.24
CA GLY A 87 2.32 -2.03 -7.42
C GLY A 87 2.19 -1.21 -8.69
N ARG A 88 3.02 -1.51 -9.68
CA ARG A 88 3.00 -0.80 -10.97
C ARG A 88 1.64 -0.87 -11.64
N ASP A 89 0.97 -2.00 -11.56
CA ASP A 89 -0.40 -2.22 -12.06
C ASP A 89 -1.39 -1.22 -11.48
N LYS A 90 -1.28 -0.91 -10.17
CA LYS A 90 -2.16 0.07 -9.50
C LYS A 90 -1.84 1.50 -9.89
N ILE A 91 -0.55 1.81 -10.04
CA ILE A 91 -0.11 3.15 -10.43
C ILE A 91 -0.50 3.48 -11.88
N GLU A 92 -0.43 2.52 -12.79
CA GLU A 92 -0.77 2.71 -14.20
C GLU A 92 -2.28 2.88 -14.45
N ASP A 93 -3.12 2.44 -13.51
CA ASP A 93 -4.57 2.65 -13.55
C ASP A 93 -5.00 4.08 -13.19
N VAL A 94 -4.07 4.96 -12.82
CA VAL A 94 -4.31 6.38 -12.52
C VAL A 94 -3.43 7.27 -13.40
N ASP A 95 -3.96 8.43 -13.78
CA ASP A 95 -3.19 9.51 -14.44
C ASP A 95 -2.62 10.46 -13.36
N TYR A 96 -1.47 10.10 -12.81
CA TYR A 96 -0.81 10.95 -11.81
C TYR A 96 -0.18 12.21 -12.41
N THR A 97 0.06 12.26 -13.73
CA THR A 97 0.47 13.50 -14.42
C THR A 97 -0.58 14.60 -14.20
N ALA A 98 -1.85 14.23 -14.34
CA ALA A 98 -2.96 15.15 -14.12
C ALA A 98 -3.33 15.28 -12.62
N ALA A 99 -3.41 14.17 -11.88
CA ALA A 99 -3.91 14.15 -10.50
C ALA A 99 -2.98 14.89 -9.51
N GLN A 100 -1.66 14.81 -9.68
CA GLN A 100 -0.70 15.45 -8.78
C GLN A 100 -0.87 16.97 -8.64
N GLN A 101 -1.49 17.62 -9.64
CA GLN A 101 -1.74 19.05 -9.61
C GLN A 101 -2.69 19.45 -8.47
N TYR A 102 -3.52 18.53 -8.03
CA TYR A 102 -4.52 18.72 -6.99
C TYR A 102 -4.08 18.21 -5.63
N LEU A 103 -3.07 17.34 -5.58
CA LEU A 103 -2.56 16.70 -4.38
C LEU A 103 -1.38 17.47 -3.78
N ASP A 104 -1.33 17.58 -2.47
CA ASP A 104 -0.16 18.07 -1.75
C ASP A 104 0.88 16.94 -1.61
N HIS A 105 0.45 15.75 -1.19
CA HIS A 105 1.29 14.56 -1.08
C HIS A 105 0.58 13.32 -1.63
N ILE A 106 1.40 12.35 -2.03
CA ILE A 106 1.02 11.02 -2.47
C ILE A 106 1.71 10.03 -1.53
N PHE A 107 0.92 9.34 -0.71
CA PHE A 107 1.40 8.35 0.25
C PHE A 107 1.48 6.99 -0.44
N LEU A 108 2.69 6.58 -0.78
CA LEU A 108 2.93 5.30 -1.43
C LEU A 108 2.88 4.18 -0.38
N MET A 109 1.87 3.33 -0.44
CA MET A 109 1.71 2.15 0.42
C MET A 109 2.68 1.05 0.00
N SER A 110 3.98 1.26 0.27
CA SER A 110 5.09 0.37 -0.08
C SER A 110 5.22 -0.81 0.88
N TYR A 111 4.10 -1.47 1.12
CA TYR A 111 3.93 -2.66 1.95
C TYR A 111 2.77 -3.50 1.40
N ASP A 112 2.52 -4.65 2.02
CA ASP A 112 1.51 -5.61 1.55
C ASP A 112 1.73 -6.10 0.12
N PHE A 113 2.97 -6.17 -0.31
CA PHE A 113 3.32 -6.70 -1.64
C PHE A 113 3.03 -8.18 -1.77
N TYR A 114 3.28 -8.94 -0.70
CA TYR A 114 3.02 -10.37 -0.59
C TYR A 114 2.47 -10.68 0.79
N GLY A 115 1.57 -11.64 0.86
CA GLY A 115 0.94 -12.04 2.12
C GLY A 115 0.13 -13.33 2.00
N GLY A 116 -0.54 -13.69 3.07
CA GLY A 116 -1.24 -14.96 3.21
C GLY A 116 -2.45 -15.16 2.29
N TRP A 117 -2.82 -14.19 1.47
CA TRP A 117 -3.80 -14.38 0.40
C TRP A 117 -3.31 -15.28 -0.73
N SER A 118 -2.00 -15.57 -0.79
CA SER A 118 -1.42 -16.57 -1.68
C SER A 118 -0.54 -17.53 -0.92
N ASN A 119 -0.81 -18.83 -1.03
CA ASN A 119 0.03 -19.91 -0.49
C ASN A 119 1.07 -20.41 -1.48
N THR A 120 1.01 -19.99 -2.73
CA THR A 120 1.88 -20.46 -3.82
C THR A 120 2.86 -19.40 -4.31
N VAL A 121 2.61 -18.13 -4.00
CA VAL A 121 3.48 -17.01 -4.36
C VAL A 121 3.85 -16.28 -3.08
N LEU A 122 5.00 -16.65 -2.51
CA LEU A 122 5.54 -16.01 -1.32
C LEU A 122 6.54 -14.93 -1.73
N GLY A 123 6.70 -13.89 -0.90
CA GLY A 123 7.62 -12.81 -1.20
C GLY A 123 7.79 -11.85 -0.03
N HIS A 124 8.71 -10.90 -0.17
CA HIS A 124 8.87 -9.84 0.81
C HIS A 124 7.67 -8.91 0.77
N GLN A 125 7.09 -8.64 1.94
CA GLN A 125 5.90 -7.80 2.03
C GLN A 125 6.17 -6.31 1.80
N ALA A 126 7.44 -5.87 1.92
CA ALA A 126 7.82 -4.46 1.83
C ALA A 126 9.26 -4.32 1.28
N ALA A 127 9.61 -5.09 0.23
CA ALA A 127 10.95 -5.05 -0.35
C ALA A 127 11.30 -3.66 -0.92
N LEU A 128 12.52 -3.18 -0.65
CA LEU A 128 13.01 -1.97 -1.28
C LEU A 128 13.26 -2.21 -2.78
N ARG A 129 13.88 -3.36 -3.13
CA ARG A 129 14.22 -3.76 -4.51
C ARG A 129 13.78 -5.19 -4.82
N ALA A 130 13.76 -5.52 -6.09
CA ALA A 130 13.47 -6.88 -6.53
C ALA A 130 14.55 -7.87 -6.04
N PRO A 131 14.16 -8.98 -5.39
CA PRO A 131 15.11 -9.98 -4.94
C PRO A 131 15.71 -10.71 -6.14
N ALA A 132 16.96 -11.19 -6.01
CA ALA A 132 17.66 -11.90 -7.08
C ALA A 132 16.92 -13.16 -7.59
N TRP A 133 16.13 -13.80 -6.73
CA TRP A 133 15.34 -14.99 -7.06
C TRP A 133 13.98 -14.68 -7.72
N ARG A 134 13.58 -13.39 -7.78
CA ARG A 134 12.39 -12.90 -8.52
C ARG A 134 12.67 -11.50 -9.08
N PRO A 135 13.60 -11.38 -10.05
CA PRO A 135 14.05 -10.08 -10.55
C PRO A 135 12.96 -9.30 -11.32
N ASP A 136 11.93 -10.00 -11.82
CA ASP A 136 10.88 -9.41 -12.65
C ASP A 136 9.65 -8.96 -11.84
N THR A 137 9.74 -8.91 -10.50
CA THR A 137 8.61 -8.43 -9.70
C THR A 137 8.46 -6.92 -9.81
N ASP A 138 7.22 -6.47 -10.04
CA ASP A 138 6.84 -5.06 -9.99
C ASP A 138 6.48 -4.57 -8.58
N TYR A 139 6.42 -5.49 -7.61
CA TYR A 139 6.00 -5.22 -6.24
C TYR A 139 7.23 -4.92 -5.36
N THR A 140 7.77 -3.72 -5.53
CA THR A 140 8.87 -3.15 -4.72
C THR A 140 8.68 -1.66 -4.54
N THR A 141 9.25 -1.10 -3.48
CA THR A 141 9.25 0.34 -3.23
C THR A 141 9.91 1.12 -4.37
N GLU A 142 11.06 0.65 -4.85
CA GLU A 142 11.80 1.29 -5.96
C GLU A 142 10.96 1.33 -7.25
N ASN A 143 10.28 0.23 -7.60
CA ASN A 143 9.43 0.19 -8.79
C ASN A 143 8.23 1.12 -8.66
N GLY A 144 7.60 1.19 -7.49
CA GLY A 144 6.49 2.10 -7.24
C GLY A 144 6.89 3.57 -7.37
N VAL A 145 8.01 3.95 -6.76
CA VAL A 145 8.57 5.30 -6.88
C VAL A 145 8.91 5.62 -8.34
N ASN A 146 9.59 4.71 -9.04
CA ASN A 146 9.97 4.91 -10.44
C ASN A 146 8.75 5.00 -11.36
N ALA A 147 7.69 4.25 -11.09
CA ALA A 147 6.44 4.34 -11.85
C ALA A 147 5.78 5.72 -11.72
N LEU A 148 5.76 6.30 -10.51
CA LEU A 148 5.27 7.66 -10.28
C LEU A 148 6.17 8.70 -10.97
N LEU A 149 7.49 8.59 -10.83
CA LEU A 149 8.44 9.50 -11.49
C LEU A 149 8.33 9.45 -13.01
N SER A 150 8.09 8.26 -13.59
CA SER A 150 7.90 8.11 -15.03
C SER A 150 6.63 8.80 -15.57
N GLN A 151 5.61 8.96 -14.72
CA GLN A 151 4.43 9.78 -14.98
C GLN A 151 4.67 11.28 -14.73
N GLY A 152 5.89 11.70 -14.38
CA GLY A 152 6.24 13.10 -14.12
C GLY A 152 5.80 13.63 -12.75
N VAL A 153 5.50 12.74 -11.79
CA VAL A 153 5.20 13.17 -10.42
C VAL A 153 6.43 13.83 -9.80
N GLN A 154 6.23 14.98 -9.17
CA GLN A 154 7.30 15.70 -8.49
C GLN A 154 7.80 14.89 -7.29
N PRO A 155 9.12 14.63 -7.17
CA PRO A 155 9.67 13.81 -6.07
C PRO A 155 9.27 14.30 -4.68
N GLY A 156 9.19 15.61 -4.49
CA GLY A 156 8.81 16.21 -3.21
C GLY A 156 7.35 15.96 -2.78
N LYS A 157 6.53 15.41 -3.65
CA LYS A 157 5.15 15.00 -3.31
C LYS A 157 5.04 13.55 -2.89
N ILE A 158 6.05 12.73 -3.16
CA ILE A 158 6.02 11.29 -2.87
C ILE A 158 6.48 11.06 -1.43
N VAL A 159 5.64 10.41 -0.64
CA VAL A 159 5.96 9.97 0.72
C VAL A 159 5.92 8.45 0.75
N VAL A 160 7.06 7.84 1.04
CA VAL A 160 7.18 6.38 1.11
C VAL A 160 6.62 5.89 2.45
N GLY A 161 5.72 4.91 2.40
CA GLY A 161 5.14 4.28 3.57
C GLY A 161 6.04 3.19 4.15
N ALA A 162 6.12 3.11 5.48
CA ALA A 162 6.81 2.06 6.21
C ALA A 162 5.81 1.24 7.03
N GLY A 163 5.75 -0.06 6.77
CA GLY A 163 4.83 -0.97 7.45
C GLY A 163 5.41 -1.46 8.78
N MET A 164 4.86 -1.01 9.91
CA MET A 164 5.30 -1.42 11.25
C MET A 164 4.77 -2.81 11.66
N TYR A 165 4.74 -3.75 10.72
CA TYR A 165 4.23 -5.12 10.88
C TYR A 165 4.88 -6.06 9.84
N GLY A 166 4.63 -7.35 9.99
CA GLY A 166 5.01 -8.37 9.03
C GLY A 166 3.81 -9.14 8.48
N ARG A 167 3.99 -9.72 7.31
CA ARG A 167 3.11 -10.72 6.71
C ARG A 167 3.73 -12.10 6.82
N GLY A 168 2.95 -13.12 7.17
CA GLY A 168 3.51 -14.43 7.45
C GLY A 168 2.67 -15.61 7.00
N TRP A 169 3.39 -16.67 6.66
CA TRP A 169 2.89 -17.98 6.23
C TRP A 169 3.31 -19.08 7.19
N THR A 170 2.53 -20.14 7.26
CA THR A 170 2.86 -21.34 8.03
C THR A 170 3.00 -22.57 7.11
N GLY A 171 3.75 -23.57 7.57
CA GLY A 171 3.96 -24.82 6.83
C GLY A 171 4.67 -24.62 5.49
N VAL A 172 5.59 -23.66 5.40
CA VAL A 172 6.39 -23.43 4.20
C VAL A 172 7.29 -24.64 3.91
N HIS A 173 7.21 -25.15 2.70
CA HIS A 173 7.93 -26.35 2.25
C HIS A 173 8.28 -26.30 0.76
N GLY A 174 9.11 -27.23 0.30
CA GLY A 174 9.46 -27.37 -1.12
C GLY A 174 10.34 -26.24 -1.67
N TYR A 175 10.95 -25.45 -0.81
CA TYR A 175 11.81 -24.34 -1.21
C TYR A 175 13.20 -24.79 -1.68
N THR A 176 13.85 -23.98 -2.51
CA THR A 176 15.16 -24.24 -3.08
C THR A 176 16.28 -23.68 -2.20
N GLY A 177 17.25 -24.49 -1.90
CA GLY A 177 18.39 -24.09 -1.07
C GLY A 177 17.95 -23.67 0.33
N ASN A 178 18.34 -22.47 0.74
CA ASN A 178 17.97 -21.88 2.03
C ASN A 178 16.95 -20.73 1.89
N ASN A 179 16.32 -20.58 0.72
CA ASN A 179 15.39 -19.48 0.48
C ASN A 179 13.93 -19.94 0.64
N PRO A 180 13.27 -19.67 1.78
CA PRO A 180 11.89 -20.11 2.03
C PRO A 180 10.87 -19.48 1.08
N PHE A 181 11.16 -18.31 0.52
CA PHE A 181 10.25 -17.62 -0.40
C PHE A 181 10.07 -18.33 -1.76
N THR A 182 10.95 -19.27 -2.10
CA THR A 182 10.83 -20.08 -3.33
C THR A 182 9.94 -21.30 -3.17
N GLY A 183 9.43 -21.54 -1.96
CA GLY A 183 8.53 -22.63 -1.65
C GLY A 183 7.06 -22.27 -1.76
N THR A 184 6.23 -23.14 -1.19
CA THR A 184 4.79 -22.93 -1.01
C THR A 184 4.42 -23.10 0.46
N ALA A 185 3.30 -22.53 0.88
CA ALA A 185 2.80 -22.58 2.24
C ALA A 185 1.52 -23.39 2.35
N THR A 186 1.15 -23.81 3.56
CA THR A 186 -0.13 -24.47 3.83
C THR A 186 -1.18 -23.50 4.36
N GLY A 187 -0.79 -22.29 4.77
CA GLY A 187 -1.69 -21.28 5.31
C GLY A 187 -0.96 -20.06 5.83
N MET A 188 -1.66 -19.29 6.64
CA MET A 188 -1.15 -18.09 7.31
C MET A 188 -0.67 -18.41 8.71
N VAL A 189 0.36 -17.70 9.21
CA VAL A 189 0.68 -17.71 10.65
C VAL A 189 -0.51 -17.18 11.46
N LYS A 190 -0.56 -17.53 12.73
CA LYS A 190 -1.65 -17.07 13.63
C LYS A 190 -1.82 -15.56 13.64
N GLY A 191 -0.71 -14.82 13.52
CA GLY A 191 -0.70 -13.35 13.60
C GLY A 191 -0.94 -12.83 15.01
N THR A 192 -0.79 -11.50 15.19
CA THR A 192 -1.01 -10.84 16.50
C THR A 192 -2.50 -10.62 16.77
N TRP A 193 -3.20 -10.04 15.82
CA TRP A 193 -4.62 -9.69 15.91
C TRP A 193 -5.48 -10.43 14.88
N GLU A 194 -4.92 -10.65 13.70
CA GLU A 194 -5.57 -11.39 12.61
C GLU A 194 -4.60 -12.36 11.94
N PRO A 195 -5.08 -13.46 11.34
CA PRO A 195 -4.21 -14.42 10.66
C PRO A 195 -3.35 -13.77 9.60
N GLY A 196 -2.06 -14.11 9.59
CA GLY A 196 -1.11 -13.65 8.59
C GLY A 196 -0.49 -12.28 8.86
N VAL A 197 -0.92 -11.53 9.89
CA VAL A 197 -0.40 -10.21 10.24
C VAL A 197 0.23 -10.22 11.62
N VAL A 198 1.51 -9.86 11.70
CA VAL A 198 2.30 -9.91 12.94
C VAL A 198 2.88 -8.54 13.24
N ASP A 199 2.56 -7.96 14.40
CA ASP A 199 3.12 -6.69 14.84
C ASP A 199 4.65 -6.74 14.90
N TYR A 200 5.32 -5.67 14.47
CA TYR A 200 6.77 -5.54 14.56
C TYR A 200 7.28 -5.82 15.98
N ARG A 201 6.60 -5.29 17.00
CA ARG A 201 6.95 -5.53 18.40
C ARG A 201 6.92 -7.02 18.78
N GLN A 202 5.98 -7.78 18.24
CA GLN A 202 5.94 -9.22 18.48
C GLN A 202 7.09 -9.92 17.77
N ILE A 203 7.38 -9.54 16.51
CA ILE A 203 8.50 -10.11 15.75
C ILE A 203 9.81 -9.97 16.53
N VAL A 204 10.11 -8.77 17.00
CA VAL A 204 11.36 -8.50 17.73
C VAL A 204 11.41 -9.20 19.10
N ASN A 205 10.30 -9.26 19.83
CA ASN A 205 10.29 -9.81 21.18
C ASN A 205 10.19 -11.34 21.21
N GLU A 206 9.50 -11.96 20.25
CA GLU A 206 9.13 -13.37 20.32
C GLU A 206 9.78 -14.23 19.23
N TYR A 207 10.27 -13.64 18.12
CA TYR A 207 10.79 -14.41 16.99
C TYR A 207 12.25 -14.06 16.65
N LYS A 208 12.59 -12.80 16.44
CA LYS A 208 13.96 -12.39 16.07
C LYS A 208 14.97 -12.79 17.15
N GLY A 209 15.92 -13.67 16.79
CA GLY A 209 16.96 -14.15 17.71
C GLY A 209 16.48 -15.11 18.81
N LYS A 210 15.30 -15.72 18.68
CA LYS A 210 14.75 -16.69 19.64
C LYS A 210 15.02 -18.13 19.19
N PRO A 211 15.06 -19.09 20.13
CA PRO A 211 15.26 -20.51 19.80
C PRO A 211 14.24 -21.01 18.75
N GLY A 212 14.72 -21.72 17.76
CA GLY A 212 13.91 -22.26 16.66
C GLY A 212 13.66 -21.28 15.51
N TRP A 213 14.01 -19.99 15.65
CA TRP A 213 13.84 -18.97 14.64
C TRP A 213 15.18 -18.54 14.05
N GLU A 214 15.26 -18.51 12.74
CA GLU A 214 16.40 -17.97 11.99
C GLU A 214 16.03 -16.57 11.51
N TYR A 215 16.91 -15.60 11.73
CA TYR A 215 16.84 -14.28 11.10
C TYR A 215 17.54 -14.35 9.74
N GLY A 216 16.88 -13.88 8.71
CA GLY A 216 17.46 -13.71 7.38
C GLY A 216 17.31 -12.26 6.92
N TYR A 217 18.25 -11.85 6.11
CA TYR A 217 18.20 -10.57 5.41
C TYR A 217 18.55 -10.78 3.95
N ASP A 218 17.61 -10.45 3.07
CA ASP A 218 17.85 -10.46 1.63
C ASP A 218 18.57 -9.15 1.25
N THR A 219 19.87 -9.25 1.01
CA THR A 219 20.73 -8.09 0.72
C THR A 219 20.46 -7.46 -0.64
N THR A 220 19.77 -8.17 -1.56
CA THR A 220 19.36 -7.61 -2.86
C THR A 220 18.04 -6.86 -2.72
N ALA A 221 17.09 -7.47 -2.05
CA ALA A 221 15.78 -6.86 -1.78
C ALA A 221 15.83 -5.80 -0.69
N GLU A 222 16.90 -5.80 0.12
CA GLU A 222 17.03 -4.99 1.34
C GLU A 222 15.84 -5.20 2.28
N ALA A 223 15.51 -6.48 2.54
CA ALA A 223 14.34 -6.87 3.29
C ALA A 223 14.63 -7.98 4.30
N PRO A 224 14.26 -7.80 5.58
CA PRO A 224 14.41 -8.81 6.62
C PRO A 224 13.26 -9.83 6.62
N TYR A 225 13.55 -10.98 7.22
CA TYR A 225 12.54 -11.99 7.54
C TYR A 225 12.99 -12.86 8.72
N VAL A 226 12.03 -13.53 9.33
CA VAL A 226 12.30 -14.61 10.29
C VAL A 226 11.65 -15.90 9.80
N PHE A 227 12.35 -17.01 9.98
CA PHE A 227 11.90 -18.33 9.53
C PHE A 227 12.13 -19.41 10.58
N ASN A 228 11.09 -20.19 10.86
CA ASN A 228 11.18 -21.37 11.70
C ASN A 228 11.11 -22.64 10.84
N LYS A 229 12.24 -23.30 10.63
CA LYS A 229 12.31 -24.51 9.78
C LYS A 229 11.49 -25.69 10.30
N SER A 230 11.25 -25.75 11.61
CA SER A 230 10.52 -26.89 12.19
C SER A 230 9.02 -26.81 11.99
N THR A 231 8.45 -25.62 11.99
CA THR A 231 7.02 -25.36 11.76
C THR A 231 6.73 -24.90 10.34
N GLY A 232 7.74 -24.41 9.63
CA GLY A 232 7.58 -23.75 8.35
C GLY A 232 6.98 -22.35 8.47
N ASP A 233 7.05 -21.71 9.64
CA ASP A 233 6.57 -20.35 9.82
C ASP A 233 7.57 -19.34 9.26
N LEU A 234 7.11 -18.54 8.30
CA LEU A 234 7.88 -17.51 7.63
C LEU A 234 7.18 -16.15 7.81
N ILE A 235 7.90 -15.16 8.29
CA ILE A 235 7.38 -13.79 8.44
C ILE A 235 8.34 -12.83 7.76
N SER A 236 7.86 -12.10 6.76
CA SER A 236 8.55 -10.97 6.12
C SER A 236 8.09 -9.67 6.76
N TYR A 237 9.01 -8.75 7.03
CA TYR A 237 8.74 -7.49 7.73
C TYR A 237 9.75 -6.40 7.32
N GLU A 238 9.68 -5.22 7.92
CA GLU A 238 10.68 -4.15 7.80
C GLU A 238 11.38 -3.92 9.15
N ASP A 239 12.70 -3.54 9.11
CA ASP A 239 13.45 -3.09 10.29
C ASP A 239 14.56 -2.07 9.94
#